data_a8aa322eaacb4d2537bf48fc9a6d153c
#
_entry.id   a8aa322eaacb4d2537bf48fc9a6d153c
#
_cell.length_a   1.000
_cell.length_b   1.000
_cell.length_c   1.000
_cell.angle_alpha   90.00
_cell.angle_beta   90.00
_cell.angle_gamma   90.00
#
_symmetry.space_group_name_H-M   'P 1'
#
loop_
_entity.id
_entity.type
_entity.pdbx_description
1 polymer ?
#
loop_
_entity_poly.entity_id
_entity_poly.type
_entity_poly.pdbx_seq_one_letter_code
_entity_poly.pdbx_strand_id
1 'polypeptide(L)'
;MENRFKGRTAFVTGGSRGIGKAIVEQFAQEGANVAIVDLDQEALTKTEAELKEKGYPVYAKLASVTNQEEIALAMKEVNEAFGSIDILVNNAGVTRDNMLFKMTDEDWTTVIDVHLKGAFYTARAAQEYMTKKKYGRIINISSTSALGNRGQSNYSTAKAGLQGFTKTLAIEIGKFGITVNAVAPGFIETDMTKATAARIGVSFDDLIGNAVAQIPVARSGKPKDISNAILFFADEKSSFVSGQVLYVAGGPVN
;
A
#
# COMPACT_ATOMS: atom_id res chain seq x y z
N MET A 1 14.77 -20.47 -0.34
CA MET A 1 14.45 -19.04 -0.19
C MET A 1 14.73 -18.69 1.26
N GLU A 2 15.49 -17.62 1.51
CA GLU A 2 15.68 -17.15 2.89
C GLU A 2 14.33 -16.67 3.43
N ASN A 3 13.90 -17.23 4.56
CA ASN A 3 12.70 -16.79 5.27
C ASN A 3 12.97 -15.46 5.99
N ARG A 4 13.17 -14.37 5.23
CA ARG A 4 13.54 -13.04 5.76
C ARG A 4 12.58 -12.50 6.80
N PHE A 5 11.31 -12.86 6.69
CA PHE A 5 10.24 -12.36 7.56
C PHE A 5 9.66 -13.43 8.49
N LYS A 6 10.41 -14.52 8.71
CA LYS A 6 9.96 -15.57 9.64
C LYS A 6 9.71 -15.01 11.05
N GLY A 7 8.52 -15.26 11.58
CA GLY A 7 8.09 -14.76 12.89
C GLY A 7 7.69 -13.28 12.90
N ARG A 8 7.58 -12.63 11.73
CA ARG A 8 7.04 -11.28 11.57
C ARG A 8 5.60 -11.35 11.05
N THR A 9 4.81 -10.36 11.40
CA THR A 9 3.43 -10.20 10.92
C THR A 9 3.32 -8.94 10.07
N ALA A 10 2.90 -9.10 8.80
CA ALA A 10 2.64 -8.02 7.88
C ALA A 10 1.13 -7.74 7.78
N PHE A 11 0.70 -6.54 8.12
CA PHE A 11 -0.65 -6.05 7.99
C PHE A 11 -0.76 -5.18 6.72
N VAL A 12 -1.56 -5.63 5.75
CA VAL A 12 -1.68 -4.98 4.43
C VAL A 12 -3.12 -4.54 4.19
N THR A 13 -3.33 -3.25 3.97
CA THR A 13 -4.65 -2.72 3.59
C THR A 13 -4.83 -2.77 2.07
N GLY A 14 -6.04 -3.11 1.60
CA GLY A 14 -6.30 -3.31 0.17
C GLY A 14 -5.49 -4.49 -0.39
N GLY A 15 -5.35 -5.56 0.40
CA GLY A 15 -4.44 -6.68 0.11
C GLY A 15 -5.05 -7.79 -0.75
N SER A 16 -6.30 -7.68 -1.18
CA SER A 16 -6.99 -8.74 -1.91
C SER A 16 -6.74 -8.74 -3.42
N ARG A 17 -6.24 -7.65 -4.00
CA ARG A 17 -6.03 -7.47 -5.45
C ARG A 17 -4.77 -6.67 -5.78
N GLY A 18 -4.38 -6.72 -7.05
CA GLY A 18 -3.36 -5.85 -7.65
C GLY A 18 -2.04 -5.82 -6.89
N ILE A 19 -1.57 -4.61 -6.57
CA ILE A 19 -0.31 -4.40 -5.82
C ILE A 19 -0.42 -5.01 -4.42
N GLY A 20 -1.54 -4.81 -3.72
CA GLY A 20 -1.74 -5.35 -2.37
C GLY A 20 -1.65 -6.86 -2.31
N LYS A 21 -2.26 -7.58 -3.26
CA LYS A 21 -2.16 -9.05 -3.34
C LYS A 21 -0.72 -9.50 -3.59
N ALA A 22 0.01 -8.86 -4.50
CA ALA A 22 1.41 -9.19 -4.75
C ALA A 22 2.30 -8.98 -3.51
N ILE A 23 2.02 -7.93 -2.71
CA ILE A 23 2.71 -7.67 -1.45
C ILE A 23 2.45 -8.81 -0.46
N VAL A 24 1.18 -9.17 -0.26
CA VAL A 24 0.77 -10.24 0.66
C VAL A 24 1.38 -11.58 0.27
N GLU A 25 1.30 -11.95 -1.01
CA GLU A 25 1.88 -13.19 -1.53
C GLU A 25 3.40 -13.25 -1.30
N GLN A 26 4.11 -12.15 -1.54
CA GLN A 26 5.56 -12.12 -1.41
C GLN A 26 5.99 -12.15 0.06
N PHE A 27 5.31 -11.45 0.97
CA PHE A 27 5.56 -11.58 2.41
C PHE A 27 5.34 -13.01 2.91
N ALA A 28 4.23 -13.65 2.49
CA ALA A 28 3.92 -15.02 2.85
C ALA A 28 4.99 -16.00 2.33
N GLN A 29 5.44 -15.85 1.08
CA GLN A 29 6.52 -16.66 0.47
C GLN A 29 7.84 -16.51 1.22
N GLU A 30 8.08 -15.38 1.87
CA GLU A 30 9.28 -15.10 2.64
C GLU A 30 9.10 -15.32 4.15
N GLY A 31 8.05 -16.07 4.53
CA GLY A 31 7.85 -16.62 5.87
C GLY A 31 7.11 -15.72 6.86
N ALA A 32 6.54 -14.59 6.42
CA ALA A 32 5.71 -13.78 7.29
C ALA A 32 4.33 -14.40 7.54
N ASN A 33 3.74 -14.13 8.71
CA ASN A 33 2.30 -14.16 8.86
C ASN A 33 1.72 -12.94 8.12
N VAL A 34 0.61 -13.11 7.41
CA VAL A 34 0.01 -12.01 6.66
C VAL A 34 -1.42 -11.73 7.11
N ALA A 35 -1.71 -10.46 7.32
CA ALA A 35 -3.05 -9.98 7.60
C ALA A 35 -3.53 -9.09 6.46
N ILE A 36 -4.74 -9.35 5.97
CA ILE A 36 -5.36 -8.66 4.85
C ILE A 36 -6.62 -7.95 5.33
N VAL A 37 -6.71 -6.66 5.06
CA VAL A 37 -7.94 -5.88 5.24
C VAL A 37 -8.36 -5.32 3.89
N ASP A 38 -9.62 -5.56 3.52
CA ASP A 38 -10.19 -5.07 2.25
C ASP A 38 -11.69 -4.83 2.41
N LEU A 39 -12.30 -4.10 1.46
CA LEU A 39 -13.75 -3.90 1.35
C LEU A 39 -14.44 -4.87 0.38
N ASP A 40 -13.68 -5.58 -0.45
CA ASP A 40 -14.20 -6.55 -1.40
C ASP A 40 -14.18 -7.95 -0.78
N GLN A 41 -15.35 -8.37 -0.27
CA GLN A 41 -15.50 -9.66 0.41
C GLN A 41 -15.16 -10.85 -0.49
N GLU A 42 -15.52 -10.79 -1.77
CA GLU A 42 -15.27 -11.91 -2.71
C GLU A 42 -13.78 -12.06 -2.99
N ALA A 43 -13.11 -10.94 -3.34
CA ALA A 43 -11.67 -10.94 -3.58
C ALA A 43 -10.87 -11.31 -2.32
N LEU A 44 -11.34 -10.86 -1.14
CA LEU A 44 -10.73 -11.16 0.15
C LEU A 44 -10.80 -12.66 0.44
N THR A 45 -11.99 -13.25 0.35
CA THR A 45 -12.20 -14.69 0.57
C THR A 45 -11.37 -15.54 -0.39
N LYS A 46 -11.33 -15.16 -1.67
CA LYS A 46 -10.54 -15.84 -2.70
C LYS A 46 -9.05 -15.81 -2.37
N THR A 47 -8.53 -14.63 -2.06
CA THR A 47 -7.09 -14.47 -1.77
C THR A 47 -6.69 -15.19 -0.48
N GLU A 48 -7.55 -15.17 0.54
CA GLU A 48 -7.34 -15.95 1.76
C GLU A 48 -7.27 -17.45 1.48
N ALA A 49 -8.22 -17.98 0.68
CA ALA A 49 -8.25 -19.40 0.32
C ALA A 49 -6.99 -19.83 -0.44
N GLU A 50 -6.57 -19.04 -1.43
CA GLU A 50 -5.36 -19.30 -2.23
C GLU A 50 -4.07 -19.34 -1.36
N LEU A 51 -3.99 -18.50 -0.34
CA LEU A 51 -2.84 -18.48 0.58
C LEU A 51 -2.88 -19.65 1.56
N LYS A 52 -4.06 -19.98 2.10
CA LYS A 52 -4.25 -21.14 2.97
C LYS A 52 -3.95 -22.45 2.27
N GLU A 53 -4.37 -22.60 1.01
CA GLU A 53 -4.06 -23.77 0.18
C GLU A 53 -2.55 -24.00 0.01
N LYS A 54 -1.78 -22.90 -0.06
CA LYS A 54 -0.31 -22.94 -0.11
C LYS A 54 0.34 -23.14 1.27
N GLY A 55 -0.44 -23.28 2.34
CA GLY A 55 0.04 -23.48 3.70
C GLY A 55 0.56 -22.21 4.39
N TYR A 56 0.26 -21.02 3.89
CA TYR A 56 0.70 -19.76 4.50
C TYR A 56 -0.22 -19.33 5.65
N PRO A 57 0.33 -18.83 6.76
CA PRO A 57 -0.46 -18.23 7.83
C PRO A 57 -1.09 -16.92 7.34
N VAL A 58 -2.43 -16.89 7.25
CA VAL A 58 -3.17 -15.73 6.78
C VAL A 58 -4.38 -15.45 7.67
N TYR A 59 -4.61 -14.17 7.93
CA TYR A 59 -5.79 -13.61 8.57
C TYR A 59 -6.42 -12.58 7.63
N ALA A 60 -7.68 -12.75 7.28
CA ALA A 60 -8.40 -11.85 6.39
C ALA A 60 -9.63 -11.26 7.07
N LYS A 61 -9.83 -9.95 6.96
CA LYS A 61 -10.97 -9.25 7.56
C LYS A 61 -11.56 -8.20 6.64
N LEU A 62 -12.87 -8.26 6.49
CA LEU A 62 -13.63 -7.18 5.86
C LEU A 62 -13.64 -5.98 6.81
N ALA A 63 -13.00 -4.89 6.41
CA ALA A 63 -12.98 -3.65 7.18
C ALA A 63 -12.60 -2.45 6.30
N SER A 64 -13.17 -1.29 6.63
CA SER A 64 -12.88 -0.02 5.98
C SER A 64 -11.72 0.70 6.66
N VAL A 65 -10.73 1.12 5.88
CA VAL A 65 -9.65 1.98 6.39
C VAL A 65 -10.16 3.35 6.87
N THR A 66 -11.34 3.76 6.44
CA THR A 66 -11.97 5.02 6.87
C THR A 66 -12.74 4.90 8.18
N ASN A 67 -12.89 3.66 8.70
CA ASN A 67 -13.51 3.38 9.99
C ASN A 67 -12.43 3.00 11.01
N GLN A 68 -12.21 3.92 11.98
CA GLN A 68 -11.17 3.75 13.00
C GLN A 68 -11.42 2.51 13.88
N GLU A 69 -12.67 2.24 14.23
CA GLU A 69 -13.03 1.14 15.14
C GLU A 69 -12.82 -0.22 14.46
N GLU A 70 -13.20 -0.33 13.18
CA GLU A 70 -12.97 -1.55 12.40
C GLU A 70 -11.47 -1.85 12.26
N ILE A 71 -10.64 -0.83 12.03
CA ILE A 71 -9.18 -0.99 11.94
C ILE A 71 -8.58 -1.38 13.28
N ALA A 72 -8.99 -0.73 14.38
CA ALA A 72 -8.50 -1.07 15.70
C ALA A 72 -8.87 -2.52 16.09
N LEU A 73 -10.10 -2.94 15.79
CA LEU A 73 -10.55 -4.31 16.00
C LEU A 73 -9.77 -5.32 15.15
N ALA A 74 -9.58 -5.02 13.85
CA ALA A 74 -8.81 -5.89 12.96
C ALA A 74 -7.37 -6.10 13.47
N MET A 75 -6.70 -5.02 13.90
CA MET A 75 -5.34 -5.11 14.44
C MET A 75 -5.27 -5.88 15.77
N LYS A 76 -6.28 -5.71 16.63
CA LYS A 76 -6.37 -6.49 17.86
C LYS A 76 -6.49 -7.99 17.57
N GLU A 77 -7.40 -8.38 16.69
CA GLU A 77 -7.60 -9.79 16.30
C GLU A 77 -6.36 -10.40 15.64
N VAL A 78 -5.67 -9.63 14.77
CA VAL A 78 -4.39 -10.05 14.17
C VAL A 78 -3.31 -10.24 15.22
N ASN A 79 -3.21 -9.33 16.21
CA ASN A 79 -2.26 -9.49 17.30
C ASN A 79 -2.60 -10.69 18.19
N GLU A 80 -3.87 -10.99 18.42
CA GLU A 80 -4.30 -12.19 19.13
C GLU A 80 -3.95 -13.46 18.36
N ALA A 81 -4.11 -13.46 17.03
CA ALA A 81 -3.83 -14.61 16.18
C ALA A 81 -2.34 -14.89 15.99
N PHE A 82 -1.51 -13.84 15.83
CA PHE A 82 -0.10 -13.98 15.45
C PHE A 82 0.90 -13.43 16.48
N GLY A 83 0.43 -12.83 17.55
CA GLY A 83 1.26 -12.30 18.64
C GLY A 83 1.95 -10.96 18.33
N SER A 84 1.79 -10.40 17.14
CA SER A 84 2.43 -9.14 16.76
C SER A 84 1.84 -8.45 15.54
N ILE A 85 2.16 -7.16 15.41
CA ILE A 85 2.07 -6.38 14.18
C ILE A 85 3.44 -5.74 13.98
N ASP A 86 4.23 -6.26 13.05
CA ASP A 86 5.62 -5.85 12.85
C ASP A 86 5.78 -4.95 11.62
N ILE A 87 4.96 -5.17 10.59
CA ILE A 87 5.00 -4.46 9.32
C ILE A 87 3.59 -3.97 8.99
N LEU A 88 3.45 -2.70 8.66
CA LEU A 88 2.23 -2.10 8.15
C LEU A 88 2.46 -1.61 6.73
N VAL A 89 1.60 -2.03 5.80
CA VAL A 89 1.58 -1.49 4.44
C VAL A 89 0.24 -0.80 4.17
N ASN A 90 0.27 0.52 4.10
CA ASN A 90 -0.86 1.37 3.72
C ASN A 90 -0.98 1.39 2.19
N ASN A 91 -1.70 0.40 1.64
CA ASN A 91 -1.87 0.22 0.20
C ASN A 91 -3.32 0.50 -0.25
N ALA A 92 -4.32 0.42 0.60
CA ALA A 92 -5.71 0.70 0.24
C ALA A 92 -5.83 2.05 -0.48
N GLY A 93 -6.59 2.06 -1.58
CA GLY A 93 -6.72 3.25 -2.37
C GLY A 93 -7.82 3.18 -3.43
N VAL A 94 -8.33 4.34 -3.79
CA VAL A 94 -9.36 4.53 -4.82
C VAL A 94 -9.00 5.72 -5.70
N THR A 95 -9.55 5.77 -6.90
CA THR A 95 -9.49 6.93 -7.77
C THR A 95 -10.89 7.49 -8.02
N ARG A 96 -11.01 8.81 -8.00
CA ARG A 96 -12.20 9.59 -8.38
C ARG A 96 -11.72 10.77 -9.22
N ASP A 97 -11.14 10.43 -10.39
CA ASP A 97 -10.50 11.42 -11.24
C ASP A 97 -11.53 12.25 -11.98
N ASN A 98 -11.37 13.57 -11.92
CA ASN A 98 -12.16 14.53 -12.67
C ASN A 98 -11.40 15.85 -12.78
N MET A 99 -11.67 16.65 -13.80
CA MET A 99 -11.16 18.02 -13.84
C MET A 99 -11.72 18.82 -12.67
N LEU A 100 -10.93 19.70 -12.06
CA LEU A 100 -11.29 20.41 -10.84
C LEU A 100 -12.69 21.05 -10.90
N PHE A 101 -13.04 21.68 -12.02
CA PHE A 101 -14.35 22.33 -12.20
C PHE A 101 -15.55 21.37 -12.30
N LYS A 102 -15.30 20.06 -12.40
CA LYS A 102 -16.32 18.98 -12.41
C LYS A 102 -16.19 18.06 -11.21
N MET A 103 -15.12 18.19 -10.43
CA MET A 103 -14.87 17.33 -9.25
C MET A 103 -15.89 17.66 -8.17
N THR A 104 -16.57 16.67 -7.65
CA THR A 104 -17.52 16.84 -6.55
C THR A 104 -16.82 16.81 -5.20
N ASP A 105 -17.46 17.37 -4.16
CA ASP A 105 -16.99 17.27 -2.79
C ASP A 105 -16.87 15.79 -2.33
N GLU A 106 -17.76 14.93 -2.83
CA GLU A 106 -17.71 13.50 -2.58
C GLU A 106 -16.47 12.84 -3.21
N ASP A 107 -16.14 13.17 -4.46
CA ASP A 107 -14.93 12.68 -5.13
C ASP A 107 -13.68 13.09 -4.35
N TRP A 108 -13.63 14.33 -3.89
CA TRP A 108 -12.54 14.84 -3.07
C TRP A 108 -12.45 14.12 -1.73
N THR A 109 -13.53 14.13 -0.97
CA THR A 109 -13.57 13.58 0.40
C THR A 109 -13.28 12.08 0.40
N THR A 110 -13.87 11.33 -0.55
CA THR A 110 -13.63 9.88 -0.67
C THR A 110 -12.13 9.57 -0.84
N VAL A 111 -11.45 10.28 -1.73
CA VAL A 111 -10.02 10.04 -1.99
C VAL A 111 -9.17 10.45 -0.79
N ILE A 112 -9.41 11.61 -0.20
CA ILE A 112 -8.67 12.07 0.99
C ILE A 112 -8.88 11.12 2.17
N ASP A 113 -10.12 10.71 2.43
CA ASP A 113 -10.44 9.81 3.56
C ASP A 113 -9.78 8.44 3.39
N VAL A 114 -9.86 7.84 2.23
CA VAL A 114 -9.26 6.50 2.01
C VAL A 114 -7.73 6.57 2.11
N HIS A 115 -7.09 7.53 1.44
CA HIS A 115 -5.64 7.56 1.34
C HIS A 115 -4.94 8.17 2.55
N LEU A 116 -5.39 9.35 3.02
CA LEU A 116 -4.70 10.06 4.11
C LEU A 116 -5.26 9.69 5.49
N LYS A 117 -6.56 9.80 5.67
CA LYS A 117 -7.19 9.49 6.95
C LYS A 117 -7.10 7.99 7.26
N GLY A 118 -7.25 7.13 6.23
CA GLY A 118 -7.03 5.69 6.36
C GLY A 118 -5.61 5.35 6.80
N ALA A 119 -4.59 5.93 6.18
CA ALA A 119 -3.19 5.73 6.57
C ALA A 119 -2.90 6.27 7.99
N PHE A 120 -3.53 7.37 8.38
CA PHE A 120 -3.45 7.89 9.74
C PHE A 120 -4.06 6.93 10.76
N TYR A 121 -5.25 6.39 10.52
CA TYR A 121 -5.90 5.45 11.43
C TYR A 121 -5.10 4.15 11.60
N THR A 122 -4.64 3.58 10.49
CA THR A 122 -3.87 2.34 10.51
C THR A 122 -2.50 2.53 11.17
N ALA A 123 -1.77 3.62 10.85
CA ALA A 123 -0.48 3.90 11.47
C ALA A 123 -0.62 4.17 12.98
N ARG A 124 -1.65 4.92 13.39
CA ARG A 124 -1.93 5.18 14.81
C ARG A 124 -2.26 3.91 15.59
N ALA A 125 -3.02 2.99 15.03
CA ALA A 125 -3.33 1.72 15.66
C ALA A 125 -2.09 0.78 15.68
N ALA A 126 -1.33 0.69 14.58
CA ALA A 126 -0.15 -0.17 14.50
C ALA A 126 0.97 0.26 15.47
N GLN A 127 1.20 1.57 15.64
CA GLN A 127 2.26 2.06 16.51
C GLN A 127 2.08 1.64 17.97
N GLU A 128 0.85 1.38 18.46
CA GLU A 128 0.60 0.88 19.81
C GLU A 128 1.28 -0.48 20.07
N TYR A 129 1.33 -1.33 19.06
CA TYR A 129 2.00 -2.64 19.11
C TYR A 129 3.50 -2.51 18.85
N MET A 130 3.87 -1.73 17.84
CA MET A 130 5.25 -1.54 17.41
C MET A 130 6.12 -0.85 18.47
N THR A 131 5.60 0.17 19.15
CA THR A 131 6.35 0.90 20.20
C THR A 131 6.63 0.02 21.41
N LYS A 132 5.69 -0.85 21.81
CA LYS A 132 5.88 -1.83 22.91
C LYS A 132 7.00 -2.82 22.59
N LYS A 133 7.07 -3.26 21.31
CA LYS A 133 8.11 -4.18 20.83
C LYS A 133 9.43 -3.49 20.50
N LYS A 134 9.47 -2.17 20.43
CA LYS A 134 10.60 -1.37 19.91
C LYS A 134 11.05 -1.84 18.51
N TYR A 135 10.09 -2.22 17.69
CA TYR A 135 10.28 -2.65 16.31
C TYR A 135 9.05 -2.34 15.47
N GLY A 136 9.24 -1.83 14.29
CA GLY A 136 8.19 -1.63 13.31
C GLY A 136 8.70 -1.17 11.96
N ARG A 137 7.92 -1.48 10.92
CA ARG A 137 8.13 -1.03 9.54
C ARG A 137 6.80 -0.54 8.99
N ILE A 138 6.71 0.75 8.69
CA ILE A 138 5.51 1.35 8.09
C ILE A 138 5.87 1.78 6.68
N ILE A 139 5.12 1.27 5.70
CA ILE A 139 5.33 1.59 4.29
C ILE A 139 4.02 2.15 3.71
N ASN A 140 4.07 3.39 3.23
CA ASN A 140 2.95 4.06 2.60
C ASN A 140 3.04 3.98 1.07
N ILE A 141 1.96 3.61 0.40
CA ILE A 141 1.92 3.61 -1.07
C ILE A 141 1.49 4.99 -1.56
N SER A 142 2.49 5.79 -2.00
CA SER A 142 2.31 7.05 -2.69
C SER A 142 2.03 6.81 -4.20
N SER A 143 2.48 7.69 -5.06
CA SER A 143 2.39 7.59 -6.53
C SER A 143 3.29 8.65 -7.17
N THR A 144 3.70 8.47 -8.42
CA THR A 144 4.26 9.55 -9.25
C THR A 144 3.26 10.70 -9.43
N SER A 145 1.95 10.44 -9.31
CA SER A 145 0.91 11.49 -9.34
C SER A 145 1.04 12.51 -8.20
N ALA A 146 1.84 12.22 -7.15
CA ALA A 146 2.17 13.20 -6.12
C ALA A 146 2.92 14.43 -6.67
N LEU A 147 3.54 14.31 -7.84
CA LEU A 147 4.22 15.40 -8.55
C LEU A 147 3.28 16.22 -9.45
N GLY A 148 2.03 15.80 -9.54
CA GLY A 148 1.00 16.41 -10.36
C GLY A 148 0.55 15.49 -11.50
N ASN A 149 -0.77 15.37 -11.68
CA ASN A 149 -1.38 14.66 -12.79
C ASN A 149 -2.72 15.30 -13.15
N ARG A 150 -2.96 15.51 -14.44
CA ARG A 150 -4.17 16.15 -14.93
C ARG A 150 -5.42 15.36 -14.54
N GLY A 151 -6.41 16.02 -13.95
CA GLY A 151 -7.67 15.41 -13.51
C GLY A 151 -7.58 14.67 -12.18
N GLN A 152 -6.45 14.77 -11.47
CA GLN A 152 -6.21 14.07 -10.20
C GLN A 152 -5.89 15.03 -9.04
N SER A 153 -6.51 16.21 -8.99
CA SER A 153 -6.23 17.15 -7.91
C SER A 153 -6.45 16.56 -6.51
N ASN A 154 -7.50 15.75 -6.30
CA ASN A 154 -7.73 15.01 -5.07
C ASN A 154 -6.64 13.92 -4.83
N TYR A 155 -6.39 13.07 -5.83
CA TYR A 155 -5.46 11.96 -5.72
C TYR A 155 -4.00 12.42 -5.57
N SER A 156 -3.59 13.42 -6.37
CA SER A 156 -2.25 14.02 -6.27
C SER A 156 -2.02 14.65 -4.90
N THR A 157 -3.01 15.39 -4.38
CA THR A 157 -2.96 15.95 -3.03
C THR A 157 -2.81 14.87 -1.97
N ALA A 158 -3.62 13.81 -2.04
CA ALA A 158 -3.55 12.69 -1.11
C ALA A 158 -2.18 11.99 -1.15
N LYS A 159 -1.66 11.73 -2.36
CA LYS A 159 -0.37 11.03 -2.54
C LYS A 159 0.83 11.89 -2.16
N ALA A 160 0.78 13.20 -2.38
CA ALA A 160 1.77 14.14 -1.86
C ALA A 160 1.69 14.27 -0.33
N GLY A 161 0.47 14.33 0.23
CA GLY A 161 0.25 14.35 1.67
C GLY A 161 0.82 13.12 2.38
N LEU A 162 0.73 11.93 1.77
CA LEU A 162 1.35 10.71 2.30
C LEU A 162 2.88 10.82 2.38
N GLN A 163 3.53 11.53 1.47
CA GLN A 163 4.99 11.75 1.54
C GLN A 163 5.37 12.64 2.72
N GLY A 164 4.60 13.70 2.98
CA GLY A 164 4.76 14.55 4.17
C GLY A 164 4.50 13.77 5.46
N PHE A 165 3.41 13.01 5.52
CA PHE A 165 3.05 12.13 6.64
C PHE A 165 4.16 11.11 6.93
N THR A 166 4.74 10.48 5.90
CA THR A 166 5.85 9.53 6.02
C THR A 166 7.06 10.16 6.73
N LYS A 167 7.46 11.36 6.30
CA LYS A 167 8.63 12.05 6.86
C LYS A 167 8.41 12.45 8.32
N THR A 168 7.24 13.02 8.62
CA THR A 168 6.90 13.43 9.98
C THR A 168 6.84 12.23 10.92
N LEU A 169 6.15 11.19 10.54
CA LEU A 169 6.00 10.00 11.36
C LEU A 169 7.35 9.29 11.61
N ALA A 170 8.26 9.29 10.61
CA ALA A 170 9.61 8.77 10.78
C ALA A 170 10.40 9.49 11.88
N ILE A 171 10.22 10.81 12.04
CA ILE A 171 10.83 11.62 13.09
C ILE A 171 10.19 11.30 14.46
N GLU A 172 8.87 11.22 14.53
CA GLU A 172 8.14 11.07 15.79
C GLU A 172 8.40 9.72 16.45
N ILE A 173 8.40 8.63 15.66
CA ILE A 173 8.46 7.27 16.21
C ILE A 173 9.79 6.54 15.96
N GLY A 174 10.74 7.16 15.27
CA GLY A 174 12.04 6.55 14.97
C GLY A 174 12.81 6.09 16.22
N LYS A 175 12.72 6.84 17.33
CA LYS A 175 13.33 6.49 18.63
C LYS A 175 12.86 5.16 19.22
N PHE A 176 11.75 4.61 18.72
CA PHE A 176 11.23 3.31 19.13
C PHE A 176 11.67 2.16 18.21
N GLY A 177 12.66 2.37 17.33
CA GLY A 177 13.13 1.35 16.39
C GLY A 177 12.18 1.12 15.21
N ILE A 178 11.30 2.09 14.93
CA ILE A 178 10.31 2.03 13.86
C ILE A 178 10.80 2.87 12.68
N THR A 179 10.84 2.30 11.48
CA THR A 179 11.09 3.05 10.25
C THR A 179 9.80 3.31 9.49
N VAL A 180 9.71 4.46 8.86
CA VAL A 180 8.54 4.85 8.05
C VAL A 180 9.02 5.33 6.70
N ASN A 181 8.57 4.66 5.61
CA ASN A 181 8.99 5.00 4.25
C ASN A 181 7.78 5.01 3.30
N ALA A 182 7.95 5.57 2.13
CA ALA A 182 6.95 5.53 1.07
C ALA A 182 7.52 4.92 -0.21
N VAL A 183 6.71 4.12 -0.89
CA VAL A 183 6.94 3.70 -2.26
C VAL A 183 5.98 4.48 -3.16
N ALA A 184 6.49 5.07 -4.24
CA ALA A 184 5.72 5.87 -5.19
C ALA A 184 5.74 5.18 -6.57
N PRO A 185 4.74 4.32 -6.87
CA PRO A 185 4.64 3.65 -8.16
C PRO A 185 4.42 4.63 -9.31
N GLY A 186 5.01 4.30 -10.48
CA GLY A 186 4.61 4.86 -11.77
C GLY A 186 3.43 4.09 -12.37
N PHE A 187 3.46 3.86 -13.68
CA PHE A 187 2.42 3.09 -14.36
C PHE A 187 2.60 1.58 -14.10
N ILE A 188 1.64 1.00 -13.36
CA ILE A 188 1.62 -0.43 -12.99
C ILE A 188 0.36 -1.08 -13.56
N GLU A 189 0.51 -2.22 -14.23
CA GLU A 189 -0.62 -2.98 -14.74
C GLU A 189 -1.40 -3.64 -13.59
N THR A 190 -2.60 -3.15 -13.37
CA THR A 190 -3.54 -3.60 -12.34
C THR A 190 -4.98 -3.46 -12.83
N ASP A 191 -5.94 -4.01 -12.09
CA ASP A 191 -7.37 -3.79 -12.39
C ASP A 191 -7.75 -2.31 -12.33
N MET A 192 -7.09 -1.52 -11.47
CA MET A 192 -7.31 -0.07 -11.37
C MET A 192 -6.90 0.64 -12.68
N THR A 193 -5.75 0.34 -13.25
CA THR A 193 -5.29 0.93 -14.52
C THR A 193 -6.11 0.42 -15.69
N LYS A 194 -6.60 -0.82 -15.63
CA LYS A 194 -7.55 -1.39 -16.59
C LYS A 194 -8.90 -0.68 -16.57
N ALA A 195 -9.43 -0.42 -15.38
CA ALA A 195 -10.64 0.38 -15.20
C ALA A 195 -10.46 1.83 -15.68
N THR A 196 -9.27 2.39 -15.51
CA THR A 196 -8.94 3.72 -16.04
C THR A 196 -8.99 3.73 -17.57
N ALA A 197 -8.42 2.73 -18.27
CA ALA A 197 -8.50 2.62 -19.73
C ALA A 197 -9.95 2.59 -20.21
N ALA A 198 -10.78 1.75 -19.59
CA ALA A 198 -12.22 1.66 -19.92
C ALA A 198 -12.95 3.00 -19.71
N ARG A 199 -12.65 3.72 -18.61
CA ARG A 199 -13.26 5.01 -18.30
C ARG A 199 -12.91 6.11 -19.32
N ILE A 200 -11.68 6.13 -19.83
CA ILE A 200 -11.24 7.10 -20.83
C ILE A 200 -11.49 6.67 -22.27
N GLY A 201 -12.07 5.48 -22.48
CA GLY A 201 -12.50 5.01 -23.80
C GLY A 201 -11.37 4.52 -24.70
N VAL A 202 -10.24 4.03 -24.13
CA VAL A 202 -9.12 3.43 -24.87
C VAL A 202 -8.96 1.96 -24.53
N SER A 203 -8.34 1.18 -25.41
CA SER A 203 -7.98 -0.20 -25.07
C SER A 203 -6.90 -0.21 -23.98
N PHE A 204 -6.84 -1.29 -23.19
CA PHE A 204 -5.80 -1.41 -22.18
C PHE A 204 -4.40 -1.52 -22.80
N ASP A 205 -4.29 -2.16 -23.95
CA ASP A 205 -3.03 -2.30 -24.71
C ASP A 205 -2.53 -0.94 -25.23
N ASP A 206 -3.43 -0.09 -25.74
CA ASP A 206 -3.09 1.29 -26.14
C ASP A 206 -2.62 2.12 -24.94
N LEU A 207 -3.30 1.98 -23.79
CA LEU A 207 -2.89 2.67 -22.57
C LEU A 207 -1.48 2.23 -22.14
N ILE A 208 -1.19 0.92 -22.18
CA ILE A 208 0.14 0.37 -21.89
C ILE A 208 1.15 0.91 -22.89
N GLY A 209 0.87 0.85 -24.20
CA GLY A 209 1.76 1.32 -25.25
C GLY A 209 2.15 2.79 -25.07
N ASN A 210 1.17 3.65 -24.79
CA ASN A 210 1.38 5.08 -24.54
C ASN A 210 2.23 5.33 -23.27
N ALA A 211 2.02 4.55 -22.23
CA ALA A 211 2.82 4.65 -21.01
C ALA A 211 4.26 4.17 -21.25
N VAL A 212 4.44 3.01 -21.88
CA VAL A 212 5.75 2.42 -22.17
C VAL A 212 6.61 3.32 -23.04
N ALA A 213 6.03 4.06 -23.99
CA ALA A 213 6.76 5.02 -24.82
C ALA A 213 7.45 6.12 -24.01
N GLN A 214 7.00 6.38 -22.77
CA GLN A 214 7.56 7.40 -21.87
C GLN A 214 8.43 6.80 -20.75
N ILE A 215 8.47 5.49 -20.61
CA ILE A 215 9.20 4.79 -19.55
C ILE A 215 10.60 4.39 -20.05
N PRO A 216 11.70 4.92 -19.47
CA PRO A 216 13.07 4.65 -19.90
C PRO A 216 13.46 3.16 -19.96
N VAL A 217 12.97 2.33 -19.03
CA VAL A 217 13.24 0.88 -19.06
C VAL A 217 12.37 0.11 -20.09
N ALA A 218 11.62 0.83 -20.93
CA ALA A 218 10.85 0.33 -22.06
C ALA A 218 9.87 -0.82 -21.74
N ARG A 219 9.32 -0.83 -20.53
CA ARG A 219 8.24 -1.71 -20.12
C ARG A 219 7.34 -1.07 -19.06
N SER A 220 6.10 -1.53 -18.96
CA SER A 220 5.23 -1.23 -17.85
C SER A 220 5.69 -1.89 -16.54
N GLY A 221 5.36 -1.31 -15.41
CA GLY A 221 5.55 -1.93 -14.11
C GLY A 221 4.53 -3.05 -13.86
N LYS A 222 4.92 -4.04 -13.09
CA LYS A 222 4.05 -5.11 -12.58
C LYS A 222 3.91 -4.97 -11.05
N PRO A 223 2.85 -5.49 -10.44
CA PRO A 223 2.68 -5.48 -8.99
C PRO A 223 3.91 -5.99 -8.22
N LYS A 224 4.63 -6.97 -8.79
CA LYS A 224 5.86 -7.53 -8.22
C LYS A 224 7.01 -6.52 -8.17
N ASP A 225 7.11 -5.59 -9.11
CA ASP A 225 8.13 -4.54 -9.06
C ASP A 225 7.94 -3.66 -7.82
N ILE A 226 6.69 -3.40 -7.43
CA ILE A 226 6.36 -2.62 -6.25
C ILE A 226 6.55 -3.41 -4.96
N SER A 227 6.09 -4.69 -4.92
CA SER A 227 6.28 -5.50 -3.72
C SER A 227 7.77 -5.73 -3.40
N ASN A 228 8.65 -5.84 -4.39
CA ASN A 228 10.11 -5.90 -4.16
C ASN A 228 10.64 -4.67 -3.41
N ALA A 229 10.21 -3.47 -3.78
CA ALA A 229 10.61 -2.24 -3.12
C ALA A 229 10.05 -2.15 -1.68
N ILE A 230 8.84 -2.65 -1.47
CA ILE A 230 8.22 -2.71 -0.15
C ILE A 230 8.97 -3.67 0.77
N LEU A 231 9.31 -4.86 0.28
CA LEU A 231 10.09 -5.84 1.05
C LEU A 231 11.50 -5.31 1.38
N PHE A 232 12.11 -4.52 0.50
CA PHE A 232 13.37 -3.82 0.80
C PHE A 232 13.21 -2.90 2.03
N PHE A 233 12.17 -2.05 2.08
CA PHE A 233 11.93 -1.19 3.23
C PHE A 233 11.51 -1.97 4.49
N ALA A 234 10.87 -3.10 4.34
CA ALA A 234 10.43 -3.95 5.44
C ALA A 234 11.55 -4.79 6.04
N ASP A 235 12.65 -5.02 5.31
CA ASP A 235 13.78 -5.84 5.73
C ASP A 235 14.47 -5.26 6.98
N GLU A 236 14.91 -6.12 7.88
CA GLU A 236 15.66 -5.73 9.07
C GLU A 236 16.98 -5.03 8.71
N LYS A 237 17.61 -5.42 7.60
CA LYS A 237 18.82 -4.81 7.06
C LYS A 237 18.63 -3.36 6.61
N SER A 238 17.39 -2.93 6.37
CA SER A 238 17.03 -1.55 6.02
C SER A 238 16.73 -0.67 7.24
N SER A 239 17.16 -1.06 8.43
CA SER A 239 16.84 -0.38 9.69
C SER A 239 17.36 1.08 9.80
N PHE A 240 18.27 1.50 8.94
CA PHE A 240 18.78 2.87 8.86
C PHE A 240 18.14 3.69 7.72
N VAL A 241 17.16 3.11 7.00
CA VAL A 241 16.41 3.76 5.92
C VAL A 241 15.05 4.19 6.46
N SER A 242 14.85 5.47 6.75
CA SER A 242 13.61 6.01 7.30
C SER A 242 13.34 7.41 6.74
N GLY A 243 12.06 7.76 6.57
CA GLY A 243 11.61 9.03 6.01
C GLY A 243 11.79 9.17 4.50
N GLN A 244 12.10 8.08 3.79
CA GLN A 244 12.41 8.12 2.37
C GLN A 244 11.16 7.91 1.50
N VAL A 245 11.22 8.48 0.29
CA VAL A 245 10.23 8.24 -0.78
C VAL A 245 10.98 7.64 -1.96
N LEU A 246 10.68 6.38 -2.27
CA LEU A 246 11.28 5.69 -3.41
C LEU A 246 10.28 5.64 -4.57
N TYR A 247 10.61 6.34 -5.66
CA TYR A 247 9.87 6.26 -6.90
C TYR A 247 10.23 4.96 -7.66
N VAL A 248 9.23 4.13 -7.94
CA VAL A 248 9.39 2.88 -8.68
C VAL A 248 8.60 3.00 -9.98
N ALA A 249 9.23 3.65 -10.96
CA ALA A 249 8.56 4.12 -12.18
C ALA A 249 9.28 3.72 -13.49
N GLY A 250 10.38 2.96 -13.40
CA GLY A 250 11.15 2.55 -14.57
C GLY A 250 12.04 3.65 -15.17
N GLY A 251 12.24 4.75 -14.44
CA GLY A 251 13.09 5.87 -14.81
C GLY A 251 13.00 7.01 -13.82
N PRO A 252 13.78 8.08 -14.00
CA PRO A 252 13.67 9.28 -13.18
C PRO A 252 12.28 9.92 -13.37
N VAL A 253 11.77 10.51 -12.31
CA VAL A 253 10.52 11.29 -12.31
C VAL A 253 10.84 12.71 -11.88
N ASN A 254 10.32 13.69 -12.61
CA ASN A 254 10.56 15.13 -12.40
C ASN A 254 9.33 15.76 -11.79
#